data_081427b900fb513b8ae90130ca6be51b
#
_entry.id   081427b900fb513b8ae90130ca6be51b
#
_cell.length_a   1.000
_cell.length_b   1.000
_cell.length_c   1.000
_cell.angle_alpha   90.00
_cell.angle_beta   90.00
_cell.angle_gamma   90.00
#
_symmetry.space_group_name_H-M   'P 1'
#
loop_
_entity.id
_entity.type
_entity.pdbx_description
1 polymer ?
#
loop_
_entity_poly.entity_id
_entity_poly.type
_entity_poly.pdbx_seq_one_letter_code
_entity_poly.pdbx_strand_id
1 'polypeptide(L)'
;MTTMISVSGLSKDFVLHTQGGVRIPVFAGLDLDVHAGECVCLHGPSGAGKSTLLRSLYANYKPSAGHVRVLHDGGMVDLTSAEPWQVVEVRRRSVGYVSQFLSVIPRVPALDVVAEPARLLGADAESARDRARELLRRLNIPERLW
;
A
#
# COMPACT_ATOMS: atom_id res chain seq x y z
N MET A 1 18.76 -9.27 9.45
CA MET A 1 17.47 -9.30 8.67
C MET A 1 17.31 -7.95 8.00
N THR A 2 16.85 -7.93 6.74
CA THR A 2 16.66 -6.67 6.01
C THR A 2 15.33 -6.06 6.42
N THR A 3 15.34 -4.83 6.95
CA THR A 3 14.12 -4.08 7.27
C THR A 3 13.48 -3.55 5.98
N MET A 4 12.23 -3.88 5.75
CA MET A 4 11.45 -3.45 4.58
C MET A 4 10.62 -2.19 4.87
N ILE A 5 10.03 -2.14 6.07
CA ILE A 5 9.27 -0.98 6.56
C ILE A 5 9.72 -0.71 7.99
N SER A 6 9.99 0.56 8.31
CA SER A 6 10.27 1.02 9.67
C SER A 6 9.39 2.21 10.01
N VAL A 7 8.67 2.09 11.10
CA VAL A 7 7.76 3.11 11.63
C VAL A 7 8.27 3.54 13.00
N SER A 8 8.39 4.85 13.22
CA SER A 8 8.86 5.38 14.50
C SER A 8 8.00 6.55 14.98
N GLY A 9 7.46 6.41 16.19
CA GLY A 9 6.65 7.42 16.87
C GLY A 9 5.41 7.87 16.11
N LEU A 10 4.86 6.99 15.25
CA LEU A 10 3.79 7.36 14.32
C LEU A 10 2.51 7.71 15.07
N SER A 11 1.96 8.88 14.76
CA SER A 11 0.71 9.35 15.32
C SER A 11 -0.23 9.86 14.22
N LYS A 12 -1.52 9.63 14.39
CA LYS A 12 -2.54 10.13 13.47
C LYS A 12 -3.78 10.61 14.22
N ASP A 13 -4.16 11.82 13.94
CA ASP A 13 -5.45 12.42 14.25
C ASP A 13 -6.14 12.95 12.99
N PHE A 14 -7.44 13.02 13.00
CA PHE A 14 -8.22 13.72 12.00
C PHE A 14 -8.81 14.99 12.58
N VAL A 15 -8.85 16.05 11.79
CA VAL A 15 -9.46 17.32 12.18
C VAL A 15 -10.76 17.50 11.39
N LEU A 16 -11.89 17.60 12.10
CA LEU A 16 -13.20 17.86 11.51
C LEU A 16 -13.40 19.38 11.34
N HIS A 17 -12.95 19.93 10.23
CA HIS A 17 -13.06 21.37 9.95
C HIS A 17 -14.52 21.87 9.94
N THR A 18 -15.47 21.02 9.55
CA THR A 18 -16.92 21.32 9.52
C THR A 18 -17.56 21.37 10.92
N GLN A 19 -16.87 20.89 11.96
CA GLN A 19 -17.35 20.83 13.33
C GLN A 19 -16.42 21.59 14.29
N GLY A 20 -16.02 22.80 13.91
CA GLY A 20 -15.23 23.67 14.78
C GLY A 20 -13.79 23.19 15.02
N GLY A 21 -13.23 22.34 14.17
CA GLY A 21 -11.83 21.88 14.30
C GLY A 21 -11.64 20.79 15.35
N VAL A 22 -12.67 20.03 15.70
CA VAL A 22 -12.56 18.89 16.61
C VAL A 22 -11.51 17.89 16.13
N ARG A 23 -10.58 17.53 17.01
CA ARG A 23 -9.54 16.51 16.74
C ARG A 23 -10.02 15.14 17.20
N ILE A 24 -9.93 14.17 16.31
CA ILE A 24 -10.24 12.75 16.57
C ILE A 24 -8.92 11.98 16.53
N PRO A 25 -8.34 11.62 17.69
CA PRO A 25 -7.12 10.82 17.73
C PRO A 25 -7.45 9.39 17.28
N VAL A 26 -6.55 8.80 16.48
CA VAL A 26 -6.70 7.42 15.99
C VAL A 26 -5.67 6.51 16.65
N PHE A 27 -4.41 6.90 16.62
CA PHE A 27 -3.31 6.23 17.34
C PHE A 27 -2.18 7.25 17.60
N ALA A 28 -1.35 6.98 18.62
CA ALA A 28 -0.25 7.83 19.01
C ALA A 28 0.98 7.01 19.37
N GLY A 29 2.16 7.47 18.93
CA GLY A 29 3.45 6.93 19.31
C GLY A 29 3.68 5.47 18.90
N LEU A 30 3.15 5.05 17.74
CA LEU A 30 3.27 3.68 17.26
C LEU A 30 4.65 3.44 16.65
N ASP A 31 5.31 2.36 17.09
CA ASP A 31 6.53 1.85 16.50
C ASP A 31 6.27 0.47 15.90
N LEU A 32 6.85 0.20 14.71
CA LEU A 32 6.70 -1.07 14.00
C LEU A 32 7.85 -1.23 13.01
N ASP A 33 8.52 -2.38 13.06
CA ASP A 33 9.44 -2.80 12.01
C ASP A 33 8.91 -4.06 11.32
N VAL A 34 9.02 -4.11 10.00
CA VAL A 34 8.67 -5.28 9.18
C VAL A 34 9.89 -5.68 8.38
N HIS A 35 10.29 -6.95 8.49
CA HIS A 35 11.46 -7.48 7.84
C HIS A 35 11.13 -8.30 6.58
N ALA A 36 12.13 -8.51 5.73
CA ALA A 36 11.97 -9.33 4.54
C ALA A 36 11.51 -10.76 4.89
N GLY A 37 10.48 -11.24 4.20
CA GLY A 37 9.87 -12.55 4.43
C GLY A 37 8.91 -12.61 5.63
N GLU A 38 8.70 -11.51 6.33
CA GLU A 38 7.79 -11.44 7.48
C GLU A 38 6.35 -11.15 7.05
N CYS A 39 5.39 -11.74 7.78
CA CYS A 39 3.97 -11.44 7.65
C CYS A 39 3.46 -10.90 8.98
N VAL A 40 3.12 -9.61 9.01
CA VAL A 40 2.62 -8.93 10.21
C VAL A 40 1.10 -8.81 10.15
N CYS A 41 0.40 -9.27 11.20
CA CYS A 41 -1.04 -9.16 11.34
C CYS A 41 -1.42 -8.07 12.35
N LEU A 42 -2.21 -7.09 11.91
CA LEU A 42 -2.76 -6.06 12.78
C LEU A 42 -4.04 -6.58 13.45
N HIS A 43 -3.99 -6.82 14.76
CA HIS A 43 -5.13 -7.29 15.56
C HIS A 43 -5.76 -6.14 16.36
N GLY A 44 -7.07 -6.21 16.58
CA GLY A 44 -7.82 -5.25 17.42
C GLY A 44 -9.27 -5.07 16.96
N PRO A 45 -10.11 -4.42 17.79
CA PRO A 45 -11.52 -4.21 17.50
C PRO A 45 -11.76 -3.35 16.25
N SER A 46 -12.99 -3.32 15.76
CA SER A 46 -13.38 -2.37 14.70
C SER A 46 -13.19 -0.94 15.21
N GLY A 47 -12.70 -0.05 14.34
CA GLY A 47 -12.40 1.33 14.72
C GLY A 47 -11.03 1.56 15.39
N ALA A 48 -10.25 0.53 15.71
CA ALA A 48 -8.93 0.66 16.35
C ALA A 48 -7.83 1.33 15.48
N GLY A 49 -8.17 1.84 14.29
CA GLY A 49 -7.21 2.53 13.42
C GLY A 49 -6.40 1.64 12.49
N LYS A 50 -6.63 0.33 12.42
CA LYS A 50 -5.87 -0.61 11.56
C LYS A 50 -5.81 -0.16 10.09
N SER A 51 -6.96 0.16 9.50
CA SER A 51 -7.02 0.64 8.11
C SER A 51 -6.37 2.01 7.94
N THR A 52 -6.41 2.86 8.98
CA THR A 52 -5.74 4.16 8.98
C THR A 52 -4.23 3.97 8.99
N LEU A 53 -3.72 3.02 9.79
CA LEU A 53 -2.30 2.66 9.80
C LEU A 53 -1.87 2.17 8.41
N LEU A 54 -2.55 1.18 7.82
CA LEU A 54 -2.22 0.68 6.48
C LEU A 54 -2.20 1.78 5.42
N ARG A 55 -3.18 2.70 5.46
CA ARG A 55 -3.22 3.85 4.56
C ARG A 55 -2.10 4.85 4.82
N SER A 56 -1.63 4.98 6.07
CA SER A 56 -0.46 5.81 6.41
C SER A 56 0.84 5.17 5.92
N LEU A 57 0.99 3.85 6.04
CA LEU A 57 2.14 3.11 5.50
C LEU A 57 2.23 3.21 3.97
N TYR A 58 1.11 3.32 3.28
CA TYR A 58 1.04 3.55 1.84
C TYR A 58 1.08 5.04 1.46
N ALA A 59 1.29 5.94 2.44
CA ALA A 59 1.27 7.41 2.31
C ALA A 59 -0.04 8.01 1.75
N ASN A 60 -1.18 7.29 1.81
CA ASN A 60 -2.50 7.86 1.49
C ASN A 60 -2.97 8.85 2.55
N TYR A 61 -2.56 8.64 3.81
CA TYR A 61 -2.79 9.59 4.88
C TYR A 61 -1.45 10.10 5.39
N LYS A 62 -1.27 11.42 5.39
CA LYS A 62 -0.12 12.03 6.03
C LYS A 62 -0.28 11.87 7.55
N PRO A 63 0.71 11.32 8.26
CA PRO A 63 0.72 11.27 9.72
C PRO A 63 0.71 12.66 10.34
N SER A 64 0.23 12.75 11.59
CA SER A 64 0.29 13.98 12.40
C SER A 64 1.68 14.15 13.04
N ALA A 65 2.35 13.03 13.34
CA ALA A 65 3.73 12.99 13.85
C ALA A 65 4.37 11.63 13.55
N GLY A 66 5.69 11.56 13.71
CA GLY A 66 6.48 10.34 13.48
C GLY A 66 6.86 10.11 12.02
N HIS A 67 7.46 8.95 11.76
CA HIS A 67 8.07 8.63 10.47
C HIS A 67 7.61 7.28 9.97
N VAL A 68 7.50 7.17 8.64
CA VAL A 68 7.28 5.91 7.91
C VAL A 68 8.38 5.79 6.87
N ARG A 69 9.31 4.87 7.09
CA ARG A 69 10.41 4.60 6.16
C ARG A 69 10.20 3.27 5.48
N VAL A 70 10.45 3.25 4.17
CA VAL A 70 10.28 2.07 3.32
C VAL A 70 11.55 1.83 2.55
N LEU A 71 11.96 0.57 2.44
CA LEU A 71 13.09 0.18 1.61
C LEU A 71 12.74 0.35 0.13
N HIS A 72 13.52 1.17 -0.59
CA HIS A 72 13.36 1.47 -2.00
C HIS A 72 14.73 1.60 -2.66
N ASP A 73 14.99 0.84 -3.72
CA ASP A 73 16.24 0.85 -4.49
C ASP A 73 17.52 0.80 -3.62
N GLY A 74 17.49 -0.04 -2.56
CA GLY A 74 18.62 -0.26 -1.67
C GLY A 74 18.79 0.76 -0.53
N GLY A 75 17.93 1.78 -0.43
CA GLY A 75 17.91 2.78 0.65
C GLY A 75 16.56 2.92 1.32
N MET A 76 16.54 3.49 2.54
CA MET A 76 15.29 3.80 3.25
C MET A 76 14.78 5.18 2.85
N VAL A 77 13.56 5.24 2.32
CA VAL A 77 12.86 6.48 1.96
C VAL A 77 11.81 6.79 3.02
N ASP A 78 11.86 7.99 3.60
CA ASP A 78 10.86 8.45 4.57
C ASP A 78 9.66 9.07 3.84
N LEU A 79 8.56 8.33 3.79
CA LEU A 79 7.33 8.75 3.11
C LEU A 79 6.62 9.93 3.75
N THR A 80 6.97 10.29 4.99
CA THR A 80 6.35 11.44 5.70
C THR A 80 6.90 12.78 5.24
N SER A 81 8.14 12.78 4.74
CA SER A 81 8.87 13.96 4.26
C SER A 81 9.27 13.88 2.79
N ALA A 82 9.02 12.74 2.12
CA ALA A 82 9.35 12.54 0.72
C ALA A 82 8.58 13.49 -0.20
N GLU A 83 9.23 13.89 -1.28
CA GLU A 83 8.59 14.64 -2.35
C GLU A 83 7.50 13.79 -3.05
N PRO A 84 6.43 14.39 -3.58
CA PRO A 84 5.33 13.65 -4.20
C PRO A 84 5.77 12.64 -5.27
N TRP A 85 6.75 12.97 -6.08
CA TRP A 85 7.27 12.08 -7.11
C TRP A 85 7.98 10.85 -6.52
N GLN A 86 8.68 10.99 -5.39
CA GLN A 86 9.33 9.88 -4.68
C GLN A 86 8.27 8.91 -4.13
N VAL A 87 7.18 9.44 -3.56
CA VAL A 87 6.05 8.62 -3.09
C VAL A 87 5.45 7.81 -4.24
N VAL A 88 5.29 8.41 -5.42
CA VAL A 88 4.79 7.72 -6.62
C VAL A 88 5.73 6.60 -7.04
N GLU A 89 7.05 6.82 -7.07
CA GLU A 89 8.04 5.79 -7.42
C GLU A 89 8.06 4.64 -6.40
N VAL A 90 8.03 4.94 -5.10
CA VAL A 90 7.94 3.90 -4.06
C VAL A 90 6.69 3.05 -4.23
N ARG A 91 5.53 3.66 -4.48
CA ARG A 91 4.26 2.95 -4.74
C ARG A 91 4.31 2.11 -6.02
N ARG A 92 4.99 2.61 -7.04
CA ARG A 92 5.10 1.93 -8.33
C ARG A 92 5.95 0.67 -8.23
N ARG A 93 7.05 0.69 -7.44
CA ARG A 93 8.12 -0.32 -7.50
C ARG A 93 8.30 -1.14 -6.23
N SER A 94 7.97 -0.58 -5.07
CA SER A 94 8.37 -1.17 -3.78
C SER A 94 7.21 -1.52 -2.86
N VAL A 95 6.08 -0.82 -2.94
CA VAL A 95 4.94 -1.03 -2.02
C VAL A 95 3.65 -1.23 -2.80
N GLY A 96 3.06 -2.40 -2.67
CA GLY A 96 1.70 -2.67 -3.15
C GLY A 96 0.65 -2.46 -2.06
N TYR A 97 -0.54 -1.99 -2.43
CA TYR A 97 -1.68 -1.86 -1.52
C TYR A 97 -2.91 -2.55 -2.10
N VAL A 98 -3.45 -3.51 -1.35
CA VAL A 98 -4.72 -4.17 -1.69
C VAL A 98 -5.82 -3.52 -0.88
N SER A 99 -6.73 -2.82 -1.56
CA SER A 99 -7.87 -2.15 -0.93
C SER A 99 -8.97 -3.16 -0.58
N GLN A 100 -9.70 -2.89 0.51
CA GLN A 100 -10.91 -3.63 0.86
C GLN A 100 -12.00 -3.49 -0.23
N PHE A 101 -12.06 -2.33 -0.87
CA PHE A 101 -12.98 -2.06 -1.97
C PHE A 101 -12.17 -2.02 -3.27
N LEU A 102 -12.24 -3.10 -4.04
CA LEU A 102 -11.59 -3.17 -5.33
C LEU A 102 -12.35 -2.30 -6.33
N SER A 103 -11.65 -1.36 -6.95
CA SER A 103 -12.19 -0.62 -8.09
C SER A 103 -12.05 -1.49 -9.33
N VAL A 104 -13.17 -1.92 -9.87
CA VAL A 104 -13.20 -2.60 -11.17
C VAL A 104 -13.25 -1.54 -12.26
N ILE A 105 -12.37 -1.66 -13.26
CA ILE A 105 -12.44 -0.81 -14.46
C ILE A 105 -13.48 -1.44 -15.39
N PRO A 106 -14.64 -0.80 -15.62
CA PRO A 106 -15.69 -1.38 -16.47
C PRO A 106 -15.17 -1.64 -17.88
N ARG A 107 -15.56 -2.78 -18.46
CA ARG A 107 -15.24 -3.17 -19.84
C ARG A 107 -13.76 -3.43 -20.12
N VAL A 108 -12.93 -3.59 -19.08
CA VAL A 108 -11.55 -4.06 -19.22
C VAL A 108 -11.49 -5.53 -18.82
N PRO A 109 -10.94 -6.42 -19.66
CA PRO A 109 -10.77 -7.83 -19.33
C PRO A 109 -9.92 -8.03 -18.06
N ALA A 110 -10.27 -9.01 -17.24
CA ALA A 110 -9.52 -9.30 -16.02
C ALA A 110 -8.04 -9.61 -16.31
N LEU A 111 -7.77 -10.27 -17.44
CA LEU A 111 -6.41 -10.54 -17.91
C LEU A 111 -5.60 -9.25 -18.08
N ASP A 112 -6.18 -8.21 -18.66
CA ASP A 112 -5.48 -6.95 -18.91
C ASP A 112 -5.29 -6.17 -17.60
N VAL A 113 -6.27 -6.22 -16.68
CA VAL A 113 -6.13 -5.62 -15.33
C VAL A 113 -5.00 -6.28 -14.53
N VAL A 114 -4.88 -7.61 -14.59
CA VAL A 114 -3.82 -8.35 -13.89
C VAL A 114 -2.46 -8.18 -14.58
N ALA A 115 -2.41 -7.95 -15.89
CA ALA A 115 -1.18 -7.70 -16.63
C ALA A 115 -0.63 -6.27 -16.44
N GLU A 116 -1.49 -5.31 -16.11
CA GLU A 116 -1.13 -3.88 -16.03
C GLU A 116 0.06 -3.57 -15.11
N PRO A 117 0.16 -4.12 -13.88
CA PRO A 117 1.31 -3.84 -13.01
C PRO A 117 2.65 -4.25 -13.61
N ALA A 118 2.70 -5.39 -14.32
CA ALA A 118 3.93 -5.84 -14.98
C ALA A 118 4.32 -4.91 -16.14
N ARG A 119 3.34 -4.43 -16.91
CA ARG A 119 3.55 -3.44 -17.98
C ARG A 119 4.06 -2.10 -17.44
N LEU A 120 3.51 -1.63 -16.34
CA LEU A 120 3.97 -0.40 -15.67
C LEU A 120 5.42 -0.51 -15.17
N LEU A 121 5.88 -1.72 -14.88
CA LEU A 121 7.27 -2.01 -14.51
C LEU A 121 8.19 -2.25 -15.73
N GLY A 122 7.67 -2.12 -16.95
CA GLY A 122 8.45 -2.18 -18.20
C GLY A 122 8.45 -3.56 -18.88
N ALA A 123 7.62 -4.51 -18.44
CA ALA A 123 7.45 -5.76 -19.19
C ALA A 123 6.74 -5.49 -20.54
N ASP A 124 7.14 -6.24 -21.56
CA ASP A 124 6.42 -6.24 -22.83
C ASP A 124 5.01 -6.80 -22.67
N ALA A 125 4.12 -6.50 -23.61
CA ALA A 125 2.70 -6.80 -23.49
C ALA A 125 2.42 -8.31 -23.43
N GLU A 126 3.18 -9.13 -24.15
CA GLU A 126 2.95 -10.58 -24.18
C GLU A 126 3.46 -11.25 -22.91
N SER A 127 4.67 -10.93 -22.46
CA SER A 127 5.22 -11.41 -21.18
C SER A 127 4.34 -11.03 -20.00
N ALA A 128 3.80 -9.80 -19.98
CA ALA A 128 2.88 -9.36 -18.94
C ALA A 128 1.58 -10.17 -18.93
N ARG A 129 1.02 -10.45 -20.10
CA ARG A 129 -0.19 -11.29 -20.23
C ARG A 129 0.07 -12.75 -19.87
N ASP A 130 1.21 -13.32 -20.24
CA ASP A 130 1.57 -14.69 -19.86
C ASP A 130 1.69 -14.83 -18.35
N ARG A 131 2.31 -13.86 -17.70
CA ARG A 131 2.37 -13.80 -16.22
C ARG A 131 0.98 -13.67 -15.60
N ALA A 132 0.11 -12.85 -16.18
CA ALA A 132 -1.26 -12.71 -15.73
C ALA A 132 -2.06 -14.00 -15.88
N ARG A 133 -1.94 -14.72 -17.01
CA ARG A 133 -2.56 -16.06 -17.24
C ARG A 133 -2.11 -17.06 -16.17
N GLU A 134 -0.81 -17.11 -15.86
CA GLU A 134 -0.27 -17.97 -14.82
C GLU A 134 -0.91 -17.68 -13.45
N LEU A 135 -0.97 -16.40 -13.06
CA LEU A 135 -1.56 -15.98 -11.77
C LEU A 135 -3.05 -16.31 -11.69
N LEU A 136 -3.82 -16.05 -12.76
CA LEU A 136 -5.25 -16.36 -12.80
C LEU A 136 -5.50 -17.88 -12.70
N ARG A 137 -4.68 -18.72 -13.37
CA ARG A 137 -4.74 -20.18 -13.22
C ARG A 137 -4.44 -20.64 -11.81
N ARG A 138 -3.41 -20.08 -11.17
CA ARG A 138 -3.06 -20.40 -9.76
C ARG A 138 -4.21 -20.07 -8.80
N LEU A 139 -4.99 -19.05 -9.10
CA LEU A 139 -6.18 -18.66 -8.33
C LEU A 139 -7.45 -19.43 -8.74
N ASN A 140 -7.34 -20.41 -9.65
CA ASN A 140 -8.47 -21.17 -10.19
C ASN A 140 -9.57 -20.29 -10.82
N ILE A 141 -9.22 -19.15 -11.40
CA ILE A 141 -10.16 -18.29 -12.13
C ILE A 141 -10.38 -18.90 -13.51
N PRO A 142 -11.63 -19.26 -13.88
CA PRO A 142 -11.92 -19.85 -15.19
C PRO A 142 -11.58 -18.91 -16.35
N GLU A 143 -11.02 -19.45 -17.46
CA GLU A 143 -10.58 -18.65 -18.62
C GLU A 143 -11.71 -17.80 -19.24
N ARG A 144 -12.95 -18.27 -19.15
CA ARG A 144 -14.13 -17.50 -19.62
C ARG A 144 -14.38 -16.18 -18.86
N LEU A 145 -13.71 -15.98 -17.74
CA LEU A 145 -13.83 -14.78 -16.89
C LEU A 145 -12.63 -13.81 -17.04
N TRP A 146 -11.70 -14.13 -17.92
CA TRP A 146 -10.47 -13.31 -18.11
C TRP A 146 -10.66 -12.09 -18.99
#